data_e5502d3f772783375aba365b1ff323cc
#
_entry.id   e5502d3f772783375aba365b1ff323cc
#
_cell.length_a   1.000
_cell.length_b   1.000
_cell.length_c   1.000
_cell.angle_alpha   90.00
_cell.angle_beta   90.00
_cell.angle_gamma   90.00
#
_symmetry.space_group_name_H-M   'P 1'
#
loop_
_entity.id
_entity.type
_entity.pdbx_description
1 polymer ?
#
loop_
_entity_poly.entity_id
_entity_poly.type
_entity_poly.pdbx_seq_one_letter_code
_entity_poly.pdbx_strand_id
1 'polypeptide(L)'
;MKKTFKHLLSLMAVFVVVFALGTEAMAAKKSKTLKNTLKKGFVRCGVSQGLPGFSNADASGNWTGVDVDVCRAVAAAVLGDSGKVKF
;
A
#
# COMPACT_ATOMS: atom_id res chain seq x y z
N MET A 1 19.53 21.64 -41.25
CA MET A 1 18.88 22.11 -39.99
C MET A 1 17.40 21.78 -39.92
N LYS A 2 16.62 22.01 -40.95
CA LYS A 2 15.17 21.73 -40.92
C LYS A 2 14.80 20.22 -40.77
N LYS A 3 15.60 19.28 -41.29
CA LYS A 3 15.37 17.83 -41.16
C LYS A 3 15.65 17.28 -39.78
N THR A 4 16.66 17.81 -39.08
CA THR A 4 17.04 17.40 -37.71
C THR A 4 15.99 17.82 -36.69
N PHE A 5 15.38 18.99 -36.89
CA PHE A 5 14.33 19.51 -36.01
C PHE A 5 13.03 18.69 -36.06
N LYS A 6 12.66 18.21 -37.28
CA LYS A 6 11.50 17.32 -37.46
C LYS A 6 11.70 15.98 -36.76
N HIS A 7 12.88 15.38 -36.76
CA HIS A 7 13.19 14.16 -36.10
C HIS A 7 13.24 14.31 -34.58
N LEU A 8 13.74 15.43 -34.08
CA LEU A 8 13.73 15.76 -32.65
C LEU A 8 12.32 15.95 -32.09
N LEU A 9 11.42 16.61 -32.84
CA LEU A 9 10.01 16.76 -32.46
C LEU A 9 9.27 15.43 -32.47
N SER A 10 9.56 14.55 -33.45
CA SER A 10 8.99 13.19 -33.52
C SER A 10 9.44 12.32 -32.36
N LEU A 11 10.71 12.37 -31.96
CA LEU A 11 11.25 11.66 -30.82
C LEU A 11 10.69 12.15 -29.48
N MET A 12 10.51 13.46 -29.30
CA MET A 12 9.87 14.03 -28.12
C MET A 12 8.38 13.64 -28.03
N ALA A 13 7.67 13.60 -29.13
CA ALA A 13 6.27 13.18 -29.15
C ALA A 13 6.10 11.70 -28.74
N VAL A 14 6.98 10.82 -29.20
CA VAL A 14 7.00 9.40 -28.80
C VAL A 14 7.31 9.24 -27.32
N PHE A 15 8.25 10.02 -26.78
CA PHE A 15 8.62 9.96 -25.36
C PHE A 15 7.47 10.41 -24.44
N VAL A 16 6.75 11.45 -24.84
CA VAL A 16 5.57 11.94 -24.09
C VAL A 16 4.44 10.91 -24.09
N VAL A 17 4.20 10.23 -25.21
CA VAL A 17 3.16 9.18 -25.30
C VAL A 17 3.50 7.98 -24.43
N VAL A 18 4.76 7.53 -24.40
CA VAL A 18 5.21 6.42 -23.55
C VAL A 18 5.08 6.77 -22.06
N PHE A 19 5.38 8.01 -21.67
CA PHE A 19 5.23 8.47 -20.30
C PHE A 19 3.76 8.57 -19.86
N ALA A 20 2.87 9.00 -20.75
CA ALA A 20 1.43 9.08 -20.48
C ALA A 20 0.80 7.68 -20.29
N LEU A 21 1.22 6.68 -21.08
CA LEU A 21 0.77 5.30 -20.94
C LEU A 21 1.28 4.66 -19.65
N GLY A 22 2.50 5.02 -19.19
CA GLY A 22 3.06 4.55 -17.92
C GLY A 22 2.33 5.07 -16.70
N THR A 23 1.76 6.28 -16.74
CA THR A 23 1.01 6.88 -15.63
C THR A 23 -0.39 6.27 -15.46
N GLU A 24 -1.02 5.82 -16.53
CA GLU A 24 -2.31 5.12 -16.43
C GLU A 24 -2.21 3.76 -15.76
N ALA A 25 -1.11 3.04 -15.95
CA ALA A 25 -0.87 1.75 -15.29
C ALA A 25 -0.69 1.88 -13.76
N MET A 26 -0.28 3.05 -13.24
CA MET A 26 -0.14 3.32 -11.81
C MET A 26 -1.42 3.84 -11.15
N ALA A 27 -2.43 4.23 -11.92
CA ALA A 27 -3.73 4.69 -11.45
C ALA A 27 -4.74 3.54 -11.30
N ALA A 28 -4.28 2.36 -10.89
CA ALA A 28 -5.14 1.21 -10.67
C ALA A 28 -6.26 1.55 -9.66
N LYS A 29 -7.48 1.16 -9.97
CA LYS A 29 -8.63 1.34 -9.06
C LYS A 29 -8.35 0.65 -7.72
N LYS A 30 -8.63 1.33 -6.63
CA LYS A 30 -8.56 0.75 -5.28
C LYS A 30 -9.42 -0.50 -5.22
N SER A 31 -8.89 -1.59 -4.64
CA SER A 31 -9.66 -2.81 -4.43
C SER A 31 -10.84 -2.56 -3.48
N LYS A 32 -11.87 -3.39 -3.58
CA LYS A 32 -13.01 -3.34 -2.66
C LYS A 32 -12.59 -3.52 -1.20
N THR A 33 -11.62 -4.39 -0.95
CA THR A 33 -11.06 -4.62 0.39
C THR A 33 -10.42 -3.36 0.95
N LEU A 34 -9.59 -2.67 0.17
CA LEU A 34 -8.95 -1.43 0.58
C LEU A 34 -10.00 -0.34 0.87
N LYS A 35 -10.99 -0.17 -0.01
CA LYS A 35 -12.08 0.79 0.20
C LYS A 35 -12.83 0.53 1.50
N ASN A 36 -13.14 -0.74 1.80
CA ASN A 36 -13.83 -1.13 3.03
C ASN A 36 -12.97 -0.86 4.26
N THR A 37 -11.67 -1.15 4.20
CA THR A 37 -10.74 -0.88 5.29
C THR A 37 -10.62 0.62 5.59
N LEU A 38 -10.49 1.43 4.55
CA LEU A 38 -10.46 2.89 4.69
C LEU A 38 -11.77 3.43 5.30
N LYS A 39 -12.90 2.89 4.89
CA LYS A 39 -14.22 3.28 5.43
C LYS A 39 -14.39 2.87 6.89
N LYS A 40 -13.96 1.67 7.27
CA LYS A 40 -14.01 1.19 8.67
C LYS A 40 -13.04 1.94 9.59
N GLY A 41 -11.91 2.40 9.06
CA GLY A 41 -10.89 3.12 9.80
C GLY A 41 -9.96 2.26 10.63
N PHE A 42 -9.94 0.95 10.41
CA PHE A 42 -9.00 0.02 11.06
C PHE A 42 -8.76 -1.22 10.18
N VAL A 43 -7.61 -1.85 10.38
CA VAL A 43 -7.25 -3.12 9.76
C VAL A 43 -7.68 -4.26 10.70
N ARG A 44 -8.34 -5.26 10.17
CA ARG A 44 -8.62 -6.51 10.89
C ARG A 44 -7.51 -7.50 10.59
N CYS A 45 -6.85 -7.99 11.60
CA CYS A 45 -5.71 -8.88 11.47
C CYS A 45 -5.94 -10.17 12.24
N GLY A 46 -5.99 -11.30 11.52
CA GLY A 46 -6.04 -12.63 12.12
C GLY A 46 -4.64 -13.08 12.55
N VAL A 47 -4.48 -13.39 13.82
CA VAL A 47 -3.23 -13.89 14.41
C VAL A 47 -3.50 -15.07 15.31
N SER A 48 -2.48 -15.88 15.56
CA SER A 48 -2.55 -16.95 16.54
C SER A 48 -2.51 -16.40 17.97
N GLN A 49 -3.10 -17.11 18.91
CA GLN A 49 -2.98 -16.79 20.33
C GLN A 49 -1.93 -17.70 20.98
N GLY A 50 -1.21 -17.15 21.97
CA GLY A 50 -0.30 -17.93 22.79
C GLY A 50 0.92 -18.47 22.05
N LEU A 51 1.38 -17.77 21.01
CA LEU A 51 2.62 -18.09 20.28
C LEU A 51 3.67 -16.98 20.53
N PRO A 52 4.43 -17.09 21.65
CA PRO A 52 5.41 -16.07 22.01
C PRO A 52 6.42 -15.79 20.91
N GLY A 53 6.75 -14.51 20.70
CA GLY A 53 7.62 -14.06 19.62
C GLY A 53 6.93 -13.85 18.27
N PHE A 54 5.79 -14.49 18.01
CA PHE A 54 4.99 -14.35 16.80
C PHE A 54 3.71 -13.56 17.04
N SER A 55 2.82 -14.12 17.85
CA SER A 55 1.59 -13.45 18.25
C SER A 55 1.15 -13.95 19.62
N ASN A 56 1.14 -13.06 20.58
CA ASN A 56 0.77 -13.35 21.94
C ASN A 56 0.12 -12.14 22.60
N ALA A 57 -1.03 -12.36 23.24
CA ALA A 57 -1.68 -11.34 24.05
C ALA A 57 -1.34 -11.56 25.52
N ASP A 58 -0.94 -10.50 26.23
CA ASP A 58 -0.75 -10.57 27.68
C ASP A 58 -2.08 -10.50 28.44
N ALA A 59 -2.03 -10.61 29.76
CA ALA A 59 -3.21 -10.56 30.62
C ALA A 59 -4.00 -9.25 30.52
N SER A 60 -3.36 -8.16 30.08
CA SER A 60 -3.98 -6.85 29.88
C SER A 60 -4.55 -6.69 28.46
N GLY A 61 -4.42 -7.70 27.60
CA GLY A 61 -4.88 -7.66 26.21
C GLY A 61 -3.91 -6.98 25.25
N ASN A 62 -2.66 -6.77 25.64
CA ASN A 62 -1.64 -6.22 24.74
C ASN A 62 -1.03 -7.31 23.88
N TRP A 63 -1.07 -7.09 22.58
CA TRP A 63 -0.51 -8.01 21.59
C TRP A 63 0.95 -7.68 21.27
N THR A 64 1.79 -8.71 21.20
CA THR A 64 3.21 -8.61 20.84
C THR A 64 3.63 -9.71 19.89
N GLY A 65 4.69 -9.49 19.14
CA GLY A 65 5.32 -10.44 18.26
C GLY A 65 5.43 -9.97 16.80
N VAL A 66 6.16 -10.74 16.00
CA VAL A 66 6.45 -10.39 14.59
C VAL A 66 5.17 -10.26 13.76
N ASP A 67 4.24 -11.20 13.89
CA ASP A 67 2.97 -11.17 13.15
C ASP A 67 2.14 -9.94 13.51
N VAL A 68 2.14 -9.58 14.77
CA VAL A 68 1.46 -8.39 15.29
C VAL A 68 2.10 -7.12 14.74
N ASP A 69 3.42 -7.05 14.70
CA ASP A 69 4.15 -5.90 14.17
C ASP A 69 3.94 -5.72 12.66
N VAL A 70 3.86 -6.82 11.91
CA VAL A 70 3.49 -6.76 10.47
C VAL A 70 2.10 -6.15 10.29
N CYS A 71 1.12 -6.56 11.10
CA CYS A 71 -0.23 -5.99 11.04
C CYS A 71 -0.26 -4.51 11.40
N ARG A 72 0.53 -4.07 12.37
CA ARG A 72 0.69 -2.66 12.71
C ARG A 72 1.34 -1.86 11.59
N ALA A 73 2.33 -2.45 10.91
CA ALA A 73 2.96 -1.83 9.75
C ALA A 73 1.95 -1.64 8.59
N VAL A 74 1.10 -2.63 8.35
CA VAL A 74 0.03 -2.52 7.35
C VAL A 74 -0.96 -1.40 7.71
N ALA A 75 -1.37 -1.32 8.98
CA ALA A 75 -2.25 -0.25 9.45
C ALA A 75 -1.62 1.14 9.28
N ALA A 76 -0.33 1.27 9.59
CA ALA A 76 0.42 2.51 9.37
C ALA A 76 0.47 2.89 7.87
N ALA A 77 0.73 1.92 6.99
CA ALA A 77 0.80 2.16 5.55
C ALA A 77 -0.56 2.54 4.94
N VAL A 78 -1.64 1.90 5.37
CA VAL A 78 -2.98 2.06 4.78
C VAL A 78 -3.73 3.24 5.40
N LEU A 79 -3.61 3.42 6.71
CA LEU A 79 -4.41 4.38 7.50
C LEU A 79 -3.57 5.49 8.15
N GLY A 80 -2.24 5.44 7.99
CA GLY A 80 -1.33 6.41 8.59
C GLY A 80 -1.16 6.28 10.11
N ASP A 81 -1.62 5.18 10.70
CA ASP A 81 -1.57 4.97 12.15
C ASP A 81 -1.45 3.46 12.47
N SER A 82 -0.34 3.08 13.09
CA SER A 82 -0.07 1.69 13.48
C SER A 82 -1.02 1.16 14.56
N GLY A 83 -1.69 2.03 15.29
CA GLY A 83 -2.67 1.69 16.31
C GLY A 83 -4.06 1.32 15.75
N LYS A 84 -4.33 1.63 14.50
CA LYS A 84 -5.61 1.34 13.83
C LYS A 84 -5.66 -0.10 13.32
N VAL A 85 -5.51 -1.03 14.22
CA VAL A 85 -5.56 -2.48 13.95
C VAL A 85 -6.35 -3.18 15.05
N LYS A 86 -7.16 -4.16 14.66
CA LYS A 86 -7.86 -5.09 15.58
C LYS A 86 -7.41 -6.51 15.29
N PHE A 87 -6.95 -7.20 16.31
CA PHE A 87 -6.47 -8.56 16.24
C PHE A 87 -7.60 -9.54 16.55
#